data_16a4f45808a7a1e36210939e2840f15e
#
_entry.id   16a4f45808a7a1e36210939e2840f15e
#
_cell.length_a   1.000
_cell.length_b   1.000
_cell.length_c   1.000
_cell.angle_alpha   90.00
_cell.angle_beta   90.00
_cell.angle_gamma   90.00
#
_symmetry.space_group_name_H-M   'P 1'
#
loop_
_entity.id
_entity.type
_entity.pdbx_description
1 polymer ?
#
loop_
_entity_poly.entity_id
_entity_poly.type
_entity_poly.pdbx_seq_one_letter_code
_entity_poly.pdbx_strand_id
1 'polypeptide(L)'
;MFYNQTASLPRGIYLRIPAATIECGDIVVYDPPEEVLEFAVQRGYTQHKDVRFLKRVGAVSGDVYSIGEHGAFCINGAYIGEVRELDSKDRPLPQLAQGDYVVSDGMFLPIADTTRSFDGRYTGTVPITRIRAVVIPVFTQW
;
A
#
# COMPACT_ATOMS: atom_id res chain seq x y z
N MET A 1 -14.26 5.14 13.24
CA MET A 1 -13.06 5.99 13.46
C MET A 1 -11.84 5.08 13.61
N PHE A 2 -10.76 5.43 12.96
CA PHE A 2 -9.51 4.66 13.00
C PHE A 2 -8.37 5.59 13.41
N TYR A 3 -7.42 5.08 14.20
CA TYR A 3 -6.21 5.80 14.56
C TYR A 3 -5.00 5.16 13.89
N ASN A 4 -4.31 5.92 13.05
CA ASN A 4 -3.12 5.46 12.35
C ASN A 4 -1.86 5.83 13.12
N GLN A 5 -1.11 4.81 13.54
CA GLN A 5 0.17 4.99 14.25
C GLN A 5 1.37 4.86 13.33
N THR A 6 1.17 4.41 12.11
CA THR A 6 2.27 4.17 11.16
C THR A 6 2.58 5.44 10.35
N ALA A 7 3.77 5.45 9.75
CA ALA A 7 4.22 6.57 8.92
C ALA A 7 3.95 6.38 7.43
N SER A 8 3.20 5.35 7.04
CA SER A 8 2.82 5.10 5.63
C SER A 8 1.94 6.20 5.07
N LEU A 9 1.07 6.72 5.91
CA LEU A 9 0.23 7.90 5.68
C LEU A 9 0.35 8.79 6.91
N PRO A 10 -0.10 10.05 6.86
CA PRO A 10 -0.07 10.91 8.03
C PRO A 10 -0.69 10.23 9.24
N ARG A 11 0.00 10.32 10.37
CA ARG A 11 -0.50 9.74 11.62
C ARG A 11 -1.69 10.53 12.12
N GLY A 12 -2.63 9.86 12.75
CA GLY A 12 -3.75 10.52 13.36
C GLY A 12 -5.06 9.78 13.24
N ILE A 13 -6.13 10.52 13.30
CA ILE A 13 -7.50 10.01 13.35
C ILE A 13 -8.11 10.06 11.95
N TYR A 14 -8.66 8.94 11.53
CA TYR A 14 -9.35 8.77 10.25
C TYR A 14 -10.80 8.40 10.50
N LEU A 15 -11.69 8.95 9.69
CA LEU A 15 -13.12 8.70 9.79
C LEU A 15 -13.58 7.84 8.63
N ARG A 16 -14.33 6.77 8.95
CA ARG A 16 -14.95 5.92 7.94
C ARG A 16 -16.03 6.70 7.18
N ILE A 17 -16.04 6.55 5.86
CA ILE A 17 -17.08 7.14 5.00
C ILE A 17 -17.78 6.04 4.21
N PRO A 18 -19.06 6.25 3.84
CA PRO A 18 -19.74 5.35 2.92
C PRO A 18 -19.07 5.39 1.55
N ALA A 19 -18.84 4.21 0.94
CA ALA A 19 -18.33 4.13 -0.41
C ALA A 19 -18.93 2.90 -1.09
N ALA A 20 -19.51 3.08 -2.27
CA ALA A 20 -20.04 1.97 -3.07
C ALA A 20 -18.93 1.26 -3.83
N THR A 21 -17.93 2.01 -4.30
CA THR A 21 -16.78 1.51 -5.03
C THR A 21 -15.54 2.28 -4.60
N ILE A 22 -14.36 1.69 -4.83
CA ILE A 22 -13.10 2.37 -4.58
C ILE A 22 -12.62 3.06 -5.84
N GLU A 23 -11.91 4.17 -5.65
CA GLU A 23 -11.27 4.95 -6.70
C GLU A 23 -9.82 5.23 -6.34
N CYS A 24 -8.99 5.51 -7.34
CA CYS A 24 -7.63 5.96 -7.10
C CYS A 24 -7.62 7.19 -6.19
N GLY A 25 -6.75 7.19 -5.19
CA GLY A 25 -6.65 8.25 -4.21
C GLY A 25 -7.42 7.99 -2.92
N ASP A 26 -8.36 7.06 -2.92
CA ASP A 26 -9.07 6.69 -1.69
C ASP A 26 -8.08 6.10 -0.67
N ILE A 27 -8.35 6.36 0.60
CA ILE A 27 -7.61 5.74 1.70
C ILE A 27 -8.45 4.59 2.23
N VAL A 28 -7.86 3.40 2.31
CA VAL A 28 -8.56 2.19 2.71
C VAL A 28 -7.89 1.54 3.91
N VAL A 29 -8.72 0.95 4.75
CA VAL A 29 -8.31 0.02 5.82
C VAL A 29 -8.61 -1.38 5.31
N TYR A 30 -7.62 -2.25 5.29
CA TYR A 30 -7.78 -3.59 4.76
C TYR A 30 -6.97 -4.63 5.53
N ASP A 31 -7.38 -5.89 5.38
CA ASP A 31 -6.63 -7.02 5.92
C ASP A 31 -5.54 -7.38 4.91
N PRO A 32 -4.24 -7.25 5.26
CA PRO A 32 -3.19 -7.62 4.33
C PRO A 32 -3.19 -9.12 4.04
N PRO A 33 -2.74 -9.54 2.84
CA PRO A 33 -2.52 -10.96 2.58
C PRO A 33 -1.63 -11.58 3.66
N GLU A 34 -1.88 -12.85 3.99
CA GLU A 34 -1.23 -13.50 5.11
C GLU A 34 0.30 -13.48 5.01
N GLU A 35 0.85 -13.80 3.84
CA GLU A 35 2.29 -13.79 3.62
C GLU A 35 2.91 -12.39 3.73
N VAL A 36 2.17 -11.35 3.35
CA VAL A 36 2.60 -9.95 3.51
C VAL A 36 2.65 -9.58 4.99
N LEU A 37 1.62 -9.95 5.73
CA LEU A 37 1.55 -9.67 7.16
C LEU A 37 2.64 -10.42 7.93
N GLU A 38 2.86 -11.69 7.63
CA GLU A 38 3.93 -12.47 8.25
C GLU A 38 5.31 -11.84 8.01
N PHE A 39 5.58 -11.43 6.78
CA PHE A 39 6.83 -10.75 6.45
C PHE A 39 6.98 -9.45 7.26
N ALA A 40 5.94 -8.65 7.34
CA ALA A 40 5.96 -7.38 8.08
C ALA A 40 6.20 -7.60 9.57
N VAL A 41 5.60 -8.63 10.15
CA VAL A 41 5.82 -9.00 11.57
C VAL A 41 7.26 -9.46 11.79
N GLN A 42 7.78 -10.34 10.94
CA GLN A 42 9.16 -10.85 11.03
C GLN A 42 10.19 -9.73 10.96
N ARG A 43 9.95 -8.72 10.14
CA ARG A 43 10.86 -7.58 9.97
C ARG A 43 10.66 -6.48 11.01
N GLY A 44 9.65 -6.61 11.87
CA GLY A 44 9.35 -5.59 12.86
C GLY A 44 8.66 -4.35 12.29
N TYR A 45 8.12 -4.43 11.06
CA TYR A 45 7.37 -3.33 10.46
C TYR A 45 6.02 -3.12 11.15
N THR A 46 5.47 -4.18 11.71
CA THR A 46 4.29 -4.14 12.57
C THR A 46 4.49 -5.13 13.72
N GLN A 47 3.80 -4.89 14.83
CA GLN A 47 4.00 -5.66 16.07
C GLN A 47 3.06 -6.85 16.22
N HIS A 48 1.92 -6.84 15.54
CA HIS A 48 0.85 -7.82 15.75
C HIS A 48 0.40 -8.48 14.46
N LYS A 49 -0.02 -9.75 14.55
CA LYS A 49 -0.60 -10.49 13.44
C LYS A 49 -2.06 -10.11 13.14
N ASP A 50 -2.69 -9.33 14.00
CA ASP A 50 -4.09 -8.91 13.85
C ASP A 50 -4.21 -7.47 13.34
N VAL A 51 -3.13 -6.93 12.78
CA VAL A 51 -3.10 -5.55 12.31
C VAL A 51 -3.75 -5.43 10.94
N ARG A 52 -4.57 -4.40 10.78
CA ARG A 52 -5.05 -3.95 9.47
C ARG A 52 -4.11 -2.87 8.95
N PHE A 53 -3.95 -2.85 7.64
CA PHE A 53 -3.14 -1.84 6.98
C PHE A 53 -4.00 -0.68 6.54
N LEU A 54 -3.41 0.52 6.61
CA LEU A 54 -3.99 1.76 6.12
C LEU A 54 -3.12 2.24 4.97
N LYS A 55 -3.65 2.24 3.75
CA LYS A 55 -2.91 2.65 2.55
C LYS A 55 -3.84 3.42 1.62
N ARG A 56 -3.22 4.12 0.68
CA ARG A 56 -3.95 4.78 -0.41
C ARG A 56 -4.13 3.80 -1.57
N VAL A 57 -5.25 3.89 -2.25
CA VAL A 57 -5.48 3.16 -3.50
C VAL A 57 -4.67 3.85 -4.59
N GLY A 58 -3.60 3.22 -5.04
CA GLY A 58 -2.72 3.76 -6.09
C GLY A 58 -3.18 3.41 -7.49
N ALA A 59 -3.86 2.28 -7.65
CA ALA A 59 -4.34 1.81 -8.94
C ALA A 59 -5.52 0.86 -8.75
N VAL A 60 -6.42 0.85 -9.73
CA VAL A 60 -7.61 -0.01 -9.76
C VAL A 60 -7.63 -0.81 -11.06
N SER A 61 -8.61 -1.70 -11.22
CA SER A 61 -8.77 -2.55 -12.39
C SER A 61 -8.53 -1.79 -13.71
N GLY A 62 -7.69 -2.33 -14.56
CA GLY A 62 -7.33 -1.75 -15.85
C GLY A 62 -6.14 -0.79 -15.83
N ASP A 63 -5.76 -0.26 -14.67
CA ASP A 63 -4.56 0.57 -14.55
C ASP A 63 -3.31 -0.27 -14.71
N VAL A 64 -2.22 0.36 -15.13
CA VAL A 64 -0.92 -0.28 -15.33
C VAL A 64 0.09 0.35 -14.39
N TYR A 65 0.78 -0.48 -13.60
CA TYR A 65 1.95 -0.04 -12.86
C TYR A 65 3.18 -0.73 -13.40
N SER A 66 4.33 -0.08 -13.29
CA SER A 66 5.56 -0.60 -13.87
C SER A 66 6.74 -0.39 -12.95
N ILE A 67 7.69 -1.33 -13.05
CA ILE A 67 8.98 -1.27 -12.41
C ILE A 67 10.03 -1.21 -13.51
N GLY A 68 10.71 -0.09 -13.61
CA GLY A 68 11.75 0.15 -14.58
C GLY A 68 13.14 -0.11 -14.02
N GLU A 69 14.15 0.27 -14.81
CA GLU A 69 15.54 0.21 -14.39
C GLU A 69 15.76 1.08 -13.14
N HIS A 70 16.66 0.65 -12.28
CA HIS A 70 17.02 1.35 -11.03
C HIS A 70 15.83 1.55 -10.09
N GLY A 71 14.80 0.68 -10.20
CA GLY A 71 13.67 0.70 -9.30
C GLY A 71 12.67 1.83 -9.53
N ALA A 72 12.66 2.45 -10.71
CA ALA A 72 11.67 3.48 -11.02
C ALA A 72 10.26 2.89 -11.03
N PHE A 73 9.39 3.39 -10.14
CA PHE A 73 8.03 2.91 -10.00
C PHE A 73 7.04 3.92 -10.60
N CYS A 74 6.26 3.48 -11.57
CA CYS A 74 5.30 4.32 -12.28
C CYS A 74 3.90 3.71 -12.24
N ILE A 75 2.88 4.58 -12.24
CA ILE A 75 1.48 4.18 -12.39
C ILE A 75 0.92 4.96 -13.58
N ASN A 76 0.41 4.24 -14.58
CA ASN A 76 -0.09 4.81 -15.82
C ASN A 76 0.90 5.78 -16.48
N GLY A 77 2.19 5.43 -16.43
CA GLY A 77 3.26 6.23 -17.01
C GLY A 77 3.76 7.39 -16.12
N ALA A 78 3.11 7.68 -15.02
CA ALA A 78 3.53 8.75 -14.11
C ALA A 78 4.47 8.20 -13.04
N TYR A 79 5.63 8.83 -12.88
CA TYR A 79 6.59 8.46 -11.85
C TYR A 79 6.03 8.73 -10.46
N ILE A 80 6.00 7.70 -9.62
CA ILE A 80 5.46 7.77 -8.26
C ILE A 80 6.58 7.79 -7.22
N GLY A 81 7.64 7.05 -7.48
CA GLY A 81 8.74 6.90 -6.54
C GLY A 81 9.63 5.76 -6.95
N GLU A 82 10.41 5.25 -6.02
CA GLU A 82 11.32 4.15 -6.31
C GLU A 82 10.98 2.91 -5.48
N VAL A 83 11.37 1.77 -6.00
CA VAL A 83 11.40 0.50 -5.28
C VAL A 83 12.80 0.35 -4.69
N ARG A 84 12.90 0.25 -3.38
CA ARG A 84 14.18 0.11 -2.69
C ARG A 84 14.58 -1.36 -2.64
N GLU A 85 15.87 -1.62 -2.72
CA GLU A 85 16.40 -2.98 -2.60
C GLU A 85 16.48 -3.45 -1.16
N LEU A 86 16.76 -2.52 -0.24
CA LEU A 86 17.00 -2.79 1.17
C LEU A 86 16.08 -1.94 2.05
N ASP A 87 15.71 -2.49 3.19
CA ASP A 87 14.97 -1.74 4.21
C ASP A 87 15.92 -0.81 5.01
N SER A 88 15.39 -0.12 6.01
CA SER A 88 16.16 0.83 6.82
C SER A 88 17.26 0.17 7.66
N LYS A 89 17.23 -1.15 7.79
CA LYS A 89 18.25 -1.94 8.51
C LYS A 89 19.13 -2.75 7.54
N ASP A 90 19.19 -2.32 6.27
CA ASP A 90 19.97 -2.94 5.21
C ASP A 90 19.65 -4.42 4.94
N ARG A 91 18.40 -4.82 5.16
CA ARG A 91 17.91 -6.17 4.88
C ARG A 91 17.18 -6.19 3.53
N PRO A 92 17.33 -7.26 2.73
CA PRO A 92 16.65 -7.32 1.43
C PRO A 92 15.13 -7.22 1.54
N LEU A 93 14.55 -6.41 0.66
CA LEU A 93 13.10 -6.31 0.48
C LEU A 93 12.65 -7.25 -0.65
N PRO A 94 11.41 -7.76 -0.61
CA PRO A 94 10.86 -8.48 -1.76
C PRO A 94 10.89 -7.58 -2.99
N GLN A 95 11.15 -8.18 -4.16
CA GLN A 95 11.24 -7.44 -5.41
C GLN A 95 10.28 -8.05 -6.43
N LEU A 96 9.45 -7.22 -7.05
CA LEU A 96 8.73 -7.61 -8.25
C LEU A 96 9.69 -7.49 -9.44
N ALA A 97 9.56 -8.37 -10.41
CA ALA A 97 10.37 -8.29 -11.62
C ALA A 97 10.11 -6.98 -12.38
N GLN A 98 11.13 -6.48 -13.06
CA GLN A 98 10.96 -5.34 -13.96
C GLN A 98 9.93 -5.67 -15.04
N GLY A 99 9.13 -4.68 -15.42
CA GLY A 99 8.10 -4.83 -16.42
C GLY A 99 6.82 -4.08 -16.08
N ASP A 100 5.82 -4.32 -16.89
CA ASP A 100 4.50 -3.71 -16.75
C ASP A 100 3.52 -4.72 -16.15
N TYR A 101 2.67 -4.23 -15.26
CA TYR A 101 1.65 -5.03 -14.59
C TYR A 101 0.30 -4.37 -14.75
N VAL A 102 -0.68 -5.12 -15.22
CA VAL A 102 -2.06 -4.64 -15.31
C VAL A 102 -2.81 -5.08 -14.05
N VAL A 103 -3.50 -4.14 -13.41
CA VAL A 103 -4.34 -4.45 -12.26
C VAL A 103 -5.56 -5.23 -12.75
N SER A 104 -5.71 -6.46 -12.27
CA SER A 104 -6.82 -7.34 -12.62
C SER A 104 -8.13 -6.88 -12.00
N ASP A 105 -9.25 -7.34 -12.55
CA ASP A 105 -10.57 -7.08 -11.96
C ASP A 105 -10.62 -7.60 -10.53
N GLY A 106 -11.24 -6.82 -9.66
CA GLY A 106 -11.37 -7.17 -8.25
C GLY A 106 -10.13 -6.95 -7.40
N MET A 107 -9.09 -6.29 -7.96
CA MET A 107 -7.84 -6.02 -7.28
C MET A 107 -7.60 -4.52 -7.15
N PHE A 108 -6.75 -4.14 -6.22
CA PHE A 108 -6.24 -2.77 -6.11
C PHE A 108 -4.77 -2.78 -5.71
N LEU A 109 -4.06 -1.70 -5.99
CA LEU A 109 -2.66 -1.54 -5.62
C LEU A 109 -2.56 -0.63 -4.41
N PRO A 110 -2.18 -1.15 -3.22
CA PRO A 110 -2.00 -0.32 -2.03
C PRO A 110 -0.66 0.42 -2.08
N ILE A 111 -0.70 1.73 -1.92
CA ILE A 111 0.48 2.59 -1.99
C ILE A 111 0.51 3.50 -0.76
N ALA A 112 1.68 3.64 -0.16
CA ALA A 112 1.93 4.61 0.90
C ALA A 112 2.31 5.96 0.29
N ASP A 113 2.12 7.02 1.08
CA ASP A 113 2.50 8.37 0.67
C ASP A 113 4.00 8.62 0.80
N THR A 114 4.75 7.71 1.43
CA THR A 114 6.20 7.83 1.61
C THR A 114 6.94 6.67 0.93
N THR A 115 8.16 6.93 0.47
CA THR A 115 9.00 5.91 -0.18
C THR A 115 9.60 4.90 0.79
N ARG A 116 9.56 5.18 2.09
CA ARG A 116 10.12 4.29 3.13
C ARG A 116 9.17 3.20 3.57
N SER A 117 7.91 3.28 3.16
CA SER A 117 6.90 2.32 3.58
C SER A 117 6.93 1.07 2.75
N PHE A 118 6.55 -0.03 3.38
CA PHE A 118 6.36 -1.32 2.74
C PHE A 118 4.94 -1.38 2.19
N ASP A 119 4.80 -1.40 0.88
CA ASP A 119 3.51 -1.35 0.19
C ASP A 119 3.47 -2.20 -1.08
N GLY A 120 2.47 -1.97 -1.93
CA GLY A 120 2.25 -2.75 -3.14
C GLY A 120 3.36 -2.68 -4.17
N ARG A 121 4.26 -1.69 -4.12
CA ARG A 121 5.42 -1.66 -5.02
C ARG A 121 6.36 -2.84 -4.78
N TYR A 122 6.29 -3.47 -3.63
CA TYR A 122 7.10 -4.66 -3.27
C TYR A 122 6.32 -5.96 -3.39
N THR A 123 5.01 -5.93 -3.16
CA THR A 123 4.20 -7.13 -3.00
C THR A 123 3.07 -7.26 -4.01
N GLY A 124 2.78 -6.20 -4.78
CA GLY A 124 1.75 -6.21 -5.79
C GLY A 124 0.36 -5.87 -5.27
N THR A 125 -0.64 -6.32 -6.01
CA THR A 125 -2.04 -5.99 -5.77
C THR A 125 -2.67 -6.86 -4.68
N VAL A 126 -3.78 -6.36 -4.13
CA VAL A 126 -4.55 -6.99 -3.06
C VAL A 126 -6.02 -7.10 -3.52
N PRO A 127 -6.72 -8.19 -3.20
CA PRO A 127 -8.15 -8.29 -3.49
C PRO A 127 -8.97 -7.19 -2.81
N ILE A 128 -9.89 -6.59 -3.54
CA ILE A 128 -10.82 -5.58 -3.01
C ILE A 128 -11.64 -6.14 -1.86
N THR A 129 -11.93 -7.44 -1.87
CA THR A 129 -12.70 -8.12 -0.81
C THR A 129 -12.03 -8.03 0.56
N ARG A 130 -10.74 -7.69 0.62
CA ARG A 130 -10.03 -7.50 1.89
C ARG A 130 -10.21 -6.10 2.48
N ILE A 131 -10.82 -5.18 1.76
CA ILE A 131 -11.07 -3.82 2.26
C ILE A 131 -12.19 -3.86 3.30
N ARG A 132 -11.91 -3.26 4.46
CA ARG A 132 -12.86 -3.15 5.57
C ARG A 132 -13.55 -1.80 5.62
N ALA A 133 -12.86 -0.75 5.19
CA ALA A 133 -13.43 0.60 5.22
C ALA A 133 -12.68 1.52 4.25
N VAL A 134 -13.39 2.51 3.73
CA VAL A 134 -12.83 3.69 3.10
C VAL A 134 -12.90 4.81 4.13
N VAL A 135 -11.82 5.57 4.29
CA VAL A 135 -11.70 6.57 5.35
C VAL A 135 -11.18 7.90 4.82
N ILE A 136 -11.43 8.96 5.57
CA ILE A 136 -10.85 10.28 5.31
C ILE A 136 -10.06 10.73 6.55
N PRO A 137 -8.99 11.52 6.38
CA PRO A 137 -8.25 12.07 7.51
C PRO A 137 -9.06 13.16 8.20
N VAL A 138 -9.03 13.17 9.54
CA VAL A 138 -9.72 14.17 10.36
C VAL A 138 -8.69 15.00 11.14
N PHE A 139 -7.86 14.34 11.94
CA PHE A 139 -6.73 14.94 12.63
C PHE A 139 -5.48 14.14 12.28
N THR A 140 -4.61 14.72 11.44
CA THR A 140 -3.41 14.02 10.98
C THR A 140 -2.21 14.94 11.04
N GLN A 141 -1.03 14.34 11.24
CA GLN A 141 0.27 15.01 11.14
C GLN A 141 1.34 13.97 10.82
N TRP A 142 2.35 14.41 10.13
CA TRP A 142 3.51 13.55 9.83
C TRP A 142 4.44 13.35 11.03
#